data_de4f813d4f4a41023e13f8e2865ef9de
#
_entry.id   de4f813d4f4a41023e13f8e2865ef9de
#
_cell.length_a   1.000
_cell.length_b   1.000
_cell.length_c   1.000
_cell.angle_alpha   90.00
_cell.angle_beta   90.00
_cell.angle_gamma   90.00
#
_symmetry.space_group_name_H-M   'P 1'
#
loop_
_entity.id
_entity.type
_entity.pdbx_description
1 polymer ?
#
loop_
_entity_poly.entity_id
_entity_poly.type
_entity_poly.pdbx_seq_one_letter_code
_entity_poly.pdbx_strand_id
1 'polypeptide(L)'
;MVKIKLSGVNMNYFNVGKIVNTQGLQGEMRVLSVTDFTEERFKKGSKLAIFDDKDRFIIEVEIASHRKQKNFDIVKFKGMYHINDIEKYKGCTLKVAEENLSDLDDGEFYYHEIIGLDVYENDVLIGQVKEILQPGANDVWVVKRKGKHDLLLPYIPPVVLNVDVAGNRIDVDVLEGLDDED
;
A
#
# COMPACT_ATOMS: atom_id res chain seq x y z
N MET A 1 2.86 4.66 8.40
CA MET A 1 1.50 5.09 8.81
C MET A 1 1.60 6.33 9.69
N VAL A 2 0.76 7.30 9.42
CA VAL A 2 0.70 8.55 10.20
C VAL A 2 -0.71 8.73 10.74
N LYS A 3 -0.81 9.12 12.01
CA LYS A 3 -2.09 9.49 12.62
C LYS A 3 -2.15 11.00 12.77
N ILE A 4 -3.20 11.60 12.22
CA ILE A 4 -3.41 13.04 12.29
C ILE A 4 -4.82 13.29 12.86
N LYS A 5 -4.89 14.25 13.78
CA LYS A 5 -6.15 14.67 14.36
C LYS A 5 -6.65 15.91 13.62
N LEU A 6 -7.71 15.74 12.82
CA LEU A 6 -8.35 16.82 12.09
C LEU A 6 -9.77 16.99 12.63
N SER A 7 -10.13 18.23 13.00
CA SER A 7 -11.48 18.53 13.47
C SER A 7 -12.00 17.59 14.56
N GLY A 8 -11.11 17.15 15.45
CA GLY A 8 -11.47 16.23 16.53
C GLY A 8 -11.54 14.77 16.14
N VAL A 9 -11.32 14.44 14.87
CA VAL A 9 -11.32 13.07 14.35
C VAL A 9 -9.89 12.61 14.09
N ASN A 10 -9.55 11.41 14.55
CA ASN A 10 -8.27 10.78 14.23
C ASN A 10 -8.38 10.07 12.89
N MET A 11 -7.50 10.42 11.96
CA MET A 11 -7.43 9.78 10.65
C MET A 11 -6.07 9.14 10.48
N ASN A 12 -6.06 7.94 9.91
CA ASN A 12 -4.83 7.24 9.54
C ASN A 12 -4.56 7.49 8.06
N TYR A 13 -3.33 7.82 7.73
CA TYR A 13 -2.89 8.02 6.36
C TYR A 13 -1.70 7.10 6.05
N PHE A 14 -1.64 6.63 4.82
CA PHE A 14 -0.56 5.76 4.35
C PHE A 14 0.17 6.41 3.19
N ASN A 15 1.49 6.28 3.17
CA ASN A 15 2.31 6.84 2.10
C ASN A 15 1.98 6.20 0.75
N VAL A 16 1.81 7.06 -0.25
CA VAL A 16 1.59 6.65 -1.64
C VAL A 16 2.82 6.99 -2.48
N GLY A 17 3.41 8.15 -2.29
CA GLY A 17 4.59 8.57 -3.02
C GLY A 17 5.03 9.97 -2.64
N LYS A 18 6.12 10.40 -3.26
CA LYS A 18 6.69 11.74 -3.05
C LYS A 18 6.63 12.52 -4.35
N ILE A 19 6.17 13.76 -4.29
CA ILE A 19 6.20 14.70 -5.42
C ILE A 19 7.63 15.21 -5.54
N VAL A 20 8.34 14.76 -6.57
CA VAL A 20 9.77 15.09 -6.72
C VAL A 20 10.00 16.29 -7.62
N ASN A 21 9.11 16.56 -8.57
CA ASN A 21 9.23 17.72 -9.46
C ASN A 21 7.92 17.96 -10.21
N THR A 22 7.87 19.08 -10.93
CA THR A 22 6.82 19.37 -11.89
C THR A 22 7.17 18.75 -13.25
N GLN A 23 6.18 18.56 -14.12
CA GLN A 23 6.36 18.02 -15.45
C GLN A 23 5.63 18.93 -16.45
N GLY A 24 6.38 19.74 -17.18
CA GLY A 24 5.79 20.70 -18.12
C GLY A 24 5.06 21.83 -17.40
N LEU A 25 4.12 22.47 -18.07
CA LEU A 25 3.46 23.70 -17.62
C LEU A 25 1.99 23.53 -17.26
N GLN A 26 1.41 22.36 -17.53
CA GLN A 26 -0.05 22.14 -17.46
C GLN A 26 -0.52 21.43 -16.20
N GLY A 27 0.27 21.49 -15.12
CA GLY A 27 -0.14 20.93 -13.83
C GLY A 27 0.26 19.48 -13.60
N GLU A 28 0.99 18.86 -14.49
CA GLU A 28 1.49 17.50 -14.25
C GLU A 28 2.69 17.52 -13.30
N MET A 29 2.76 16.48 -12.44
CA MET A 29 3.83 16.32 -11.45
C MET A 29 4.43 14.92 -11.56
N ARG A 30 5.75 14.84 -11.30
CA ARG A 30 6.45 13.57 -11.18
C ARG A 30 6.36 13.08 -9.75
N VAL A 31 5.86 11.87 -9.58
CA VAL A 31 5.73 11.22 -8.28
C VAL A 31 6.58 9.96 -8.26
N LEU A 32 7.42 9.85 -7.23
CA LEU A 32 8.14 8.62 -6.95
C LEU A 32 7.28 7.79 -6.00
N SER A 33 6.67 6.74 -6.54
CA SER A 33 5.69 5.93 -5.80
C SER A 33 6.35 4.96 -4.84
N VAL A 34 5.72 4.78 -3.68
CA VAL A 34 6.11 3.77 -2.68
C VAL A 34 4.97 2.79 -2.41
N THR A 35 3.89 2.88 -3.18
CA THR A 35 2.75 1.97 -3.09
C THR A 35 2.87 0.86 -4.12
N ASP A 36 2.33 -0.32 -3.78
CA ASP A 36 2.25 -1.46 -4.70
C ASP A 36 1.04 -1.36 -5.65
N PHE A 37 0.13 -0.42 -5.38
CA PHE A 37 -1.15 -0.30 -6.07
C PHE A 37 -1.26 1.05 -6.80
N THR A 38 -0.27 1.37 -7.65
CA THR A 38 -0.21 2.68 -8.33
C THR A 38 -1.41 2.93 -9.22
N GLU A 39 -1.90 1.91 -9.93
CA GLU A 39 -3.06 2.05 -10.81
C GLU A 39 -4.32 2.41 -10.00
N GLU A 40 -4.50 1.79 -8.83
CA GLU A 40 -5.62 2.07 -7.94
C GLU A 40 -5.50 3.45 -7.28
N ARG A 41 -4.31 3.79 -6.78
CA ARG A 41 -4.11 5.04 -6.04
C ARG A 41 -4.17 6.27 -6.94
N PHE A 42 -3.74 6.14 -8.19
CA PHE A 42 -3.68 7.27 -9.12
C PHE A 42 -4.74 7.24 -10.22
N LYS A 43 -5.73 6.36 -10.14
CA LYS A 43 -6.80 6.38 -11.13
C LYS A 43 -7.61 7.67 -11.01
N LYS A 44 -8.19 8.09 -12.13
CA LYS A 44 -9.04 9.29 -12.17
C LYS A 44 -10.15 9.19 -11.11
N GLY A 45 -10.31 10.25 -10.34
CA GLY A 45 -11.30 10.31 -9.27
C GLY A 45 -10.82 9.86 -7.90
N SER A 46 -9.63 9.25 -7.80
CA SER A 46 -9.06 8.85 -6.52
C SER A 46 -8.72 10.08 -5.68
N LYS A 47 -8.98 10.00 -4.38
CA LYS A 47 -8.68 11.09 -3.44
C LYS A 47 -7.42 10.77 -2.67
N LEU A 48 -6.51 11.75 -2.63
CA LEU A 48 -5.26 11.68 -1.89
C LEU A 48 -5.11 12.95 -1.05
N ALA A 49 -4.15 12.92 -0.14
CA ALA A 49 -3.80 14.08 0.66
C ALA A 49 -2.35 14.46 0.44
N ILE A 50 -2.07 15.76 0.43
CA ILE A 50 -0.71 16.28 0.33
C ILE A 50 -0.25 16.66 1.74
N PHE A 51 0.93 16.16 2.12
CA PHE A 51 1.59 16.46 3.38
C PHE A 51 2.93 17.13 3.10
N ASP A 52 3.30 18.11 3.94
CA ASP A 52 4.59 18.79 3.80
C ASP A 52 5.76 17.93 4.30
N ASP A 53 6.97 18.47 4.24
CA ASP A 53 8.19 17.77 4.66
C ASP A 53 8.27 17.54 6.17
N LYS A 54 7.42 18.20 6.94
CA LYS A 54 7.28 18.00 8.39
C LYS A 54 6.10 17.11 8.75
N ASP A 55 5.56 16.41 7.75
CA ASP A 55 4.46 15.48 7.89
C ASP A 55 3.15 16.13 8.37
N ARG A 56 2.91 17.37 7.94
CA ARG A 56 1.69 18.13 8.25
C ARG A 56 0.77 18.12 7.04
N PHE A 57 -0.51 17.84 7.29
CA PHE A 57 -1.54 17.88 6.26
C PHE A 57 -1.65 19.29 5.64
N ILE A 58 -1.69 19.35 4.31
CA ILE A 58 -1.87 20.60 3.57
C ILE A 58 -3.26 20.66 2.94
N ILE A 59 -3.59 19.70 2.07
CA ILE A 59 -4.82 19.73 1.29
C ILE A 59 -5.19 18.33 0.80
N GLU A 60 -6.49 18.08 0.65
CA GLU A 60 -6.98 16.89 -0.06
C GLU A 60 -7.10 17.21 -1.54
N VAL A 61 -6.69 16.30 -2.40
CA VAL A 61 -6.71 16.44 -3.85
C VAL A 61 -7.38 15.24 -4.50
N GLU A 62 -7.89 15.44 -5.72
CA GLU A 62 -8.48 14.38 -6.52
C GLU A 62 -7.67 14.22 -7.80
N ILE A 63 -7.40 12.97 -8.20
CA ILE A 63 -6.64 12.67 -9.41
C ILE A 63 -7.49 12.99 -10.64
N ALA A 64 -6.96 13.83 -11.53
CA ALA A 64 -7.57 14.13 -12.81
C ALA A 64 -7.00 13.24 -13.93
N SER A 65 -5.71 12.93 -13.89
CA SER A 65 -5.06 12.02 -14.84
C SER A 65 -3.80 11.39 -14.25
N HIS A 66 -3.46 10.24 -14.80
CA HIS A 66 -2.26 9.49 -14.40
C HIS A 66 -1.68 8.76 -15.61
N ARG A 67 -0.36 8.75 -15.70
CA ARG A 67 0.39 7.94 -16.66
C ARG A 67 1.74 7.57 -16.08
N LYS A 68 2.33 6.49 -16.56
CA LYS A 68 3.69 6.11 -16.16
C LYS A 68 4.70 6.63 -17.17
N GLN A 69 5.84 7.08 -16.65
CA GLN A 69 6.97 7.52 -17.47
C GLN A 69 8.25 7.09 -16.77
N LYS A 70 8.90 6.05 -17.30
CA LYS A 70 10.10 5.45 -16.68
C LYS A 70 9.79 5.02 -15.24
N ASN A 71 10.54 5.51 -14.25
CA ASN A 71 10.37 5.15 -12.85
C ASN A 71 9.38 6.05 -12.11
N PHE A 72 8.72 6.96 -12.83
CA PHE A 72 7.82 7.94 -12.22
C PHE A 72 6.38 7.70 -12.63
N ASP A 73 5.49 8.07 -11.73
CA ASP A 73 4.09 8.25 -12.04
C ASP A 73 3.87 9.74 -12.28
N ILE A 74 3.26 10.08 -13.42
CA ILE A 74 2.94 11.45 -13.77
C ILE A 74 1.48 11.67 -13.45
N VAL A 75 1.19 12.55 -12.51
CA VAL A 75 -0.17 12.79 -12.03
C VAL A 75 -0.57 14.25 -12.21
N LYS A 76 -1.87 14.45 -12.39
CA LYS A 76 -2.47 15.78 -12.44
C LYS A 76 -3.66 15.77 -11.49
N PHE A 77 -3.82 16.85 -10.72
CA PHE A 77 -4.93 17.00 -9.78
C PHE A 77 -6.05 17.82 -10.40
N LYS A 78 -7.29 17.45 -10.06
CA LYS A 78 -8.48 18.18 -10.53
C LYS A 78 -8.45 19.62 -10.04
N GLY A 79 -8.67 20.55 -10.95
CA GLY A 79 -8.66 21.98 -10.65
C GLY A 79 -7.29 22.64 -10.64
N MET A 80 -6.22 21.87 -10.83
CA MET A 80 -4.84 22.36 -10.82
C MET A 80 -4.18 22.10 -12.17
N TYR A 81 -4.48 22.95 -13.16
CA TYR A 81 -4.11 22.70 -14.56
C TYR A 81 -2.97 23.60 -15.06
N HIS A 82 -2.26 24.25 -14.15
CA HIS A 82 -1.12 25.10 -14.48
C HIS A 82 0.00 24.88 -13.45
N ILE A 83 1.24 25.00 -13.91
CA ILE A 83 2.42 24.83 -13.05
C ILE A 83 2.37 25.72 -11.79
N ASN A 84 1.82 26.92 -11.91
CA ASN A 84 1.68 27.84 -10.77
C ASN A 84 0.80 27.29 -9.65
N ASP A 85 -0.11 26.38 -9.98
CA ASP A 85 -1.02 25.79 -9.00
C ASP A 85 -0.35 24.69 -8.17
N ILE A 86 0.73 24.09 -8.69
CA ILE A 86 1.31 22.88 -8.12
C ILE A 86 2.78 23.03 -7.69
N GLU A 87 3.46 24.07 -8.14
CA GLU A 87 4.88 24.26 -7.90
C GLU A 87 5.22 24.25 -6.40
N LYS A 88 4.34 24.78 -5.57
CA LYS A 88 4.50 24.81 -4.11
C LYS A 88 4.48 23.43 -3.47
N TYR A 89 3.97 22.40 -4.16
CA TYR A 89 3.91 21.04 -3.62
C TYR A 89 5.13 20.20 -3.94
N LYS A 90 6.10 20.73 -4.62
CA LYS A 90 7.36 20.03 -4.87
C LYS A 90 8.03 19.68 -3.54
N GLY A 91 8.42 18.42 -3.39
CA GLY A 91 8.99 17.89 -2.15
C GLY A 91 7.98 17.39 -1.13
N CYS A 92 6.70 17.59 -1.39
CA CYS A 92 5.63 17.09 -0.51
C CYS A 92 5.37 15.61 -0.72
N THR A 93 4.69 15.00 0.24
CA THR A 93 4.33 13.59 0.21
C THR A 93 2.85 13.43 -0.09
N LEU A 94 2.53 12.45 -0.95
CA LEU A 94 1.15 12.03 -1.20
C LEU A 94 0.82 10.87 -0.28
N LYS A 95 -0.34 10.96 0.37
CA LYS A 95 -0.85 9.92 1.25
C LYS A 95 -2.30 9.61 0.92
N VAL A 96 -2.74 8.41 1.26
CA VAL A 96 -4.13 7.99 1.14
C VAL A 96 -4.72 7.81 2.52
N ALA A 97 -5.97 8.29 2.72
CA ALA A 97 -6.68 8.06 3.97
C ALA A 97 -7.12 6.59 4.05
N GLU A 98 -7.10 6.03 5.26
CA GLU A 98 -7.51 4.64 5.49
C GLU A 98 -8.92 4.36 4.95
N GLU A 99 -9.84 5.29 5.08
CA GLU A 99 -11.22 5.16 4.58
C GLU A 99 -11.30 4.98 3.05
N ASN A 100 -10.25 5.39 2.32
CA ASN A 100 -10.18 5.28 0.87
C ASN A 100 -9.45 4.02 0.39
N LEU A 101 -9.14 3.09 1.30
CA LEU A 101 -8.48 1.83 0.97
C LEU A 101 -9.46 0.73 0.53
N SER A 102 -10.75 1.00 0.51
CA SER A 102 -11.80 0.02 0.25
C SER A 102 -11.94 -0.43 -1.20
N ASP A 103 -11.15 0.12 -2.12
CA ASP A 103 -11.26 -0.14 -3.55
C ASP A 103 -10.38 -1.29 -4.04
N LEU A 104 -9.89 -2.14 -3.13
CA LEU A 104 -9.12 -3.32 -3.50
C LEU A 104 -10.06 -4.43 -3.98
N ASP A 105 -9.65 -5.14 -5.02
CA ASP A 105 -10.36 -6.33 -5.50
C ASP A 105 -10.27 -7.47 -4.47
N ASP A 106 -11.17 -8.44 -4.58
CA ASP A 106 -11.14 -9.62 -3.72
C ASP A 106 -9.80 -10.33 -3.83
N GLY A 107 -9.18 -10.61 -2.68
CA GLY A 107 -7.88 -11.24 -2.62
C GLY A 107 -6.69 -10.28 -2.72
N GLU A 108 -6.96 -9.00 -2.89
CA GLU A 108 -5.92 -7.97 -2.84
C GLU A 108 -5.87 -7.33 -1.47
N PHE A 109 -4.66 -7.21 -0.93
CA PHE A 109 -4.44 -6.62 0.39
C PHE A 109 -3.24 -5.68 0.35
N TYR A 110 -3.26 -4.66 1.20
CA TYR A 110 -2.06 -3.86 1.44
C TYR A 110 -1.10 -4.63 2.33
N TYR A 111 0.19 -4.53 2.06
CA TYR A 111 1.20 -5.26 2.84
C TYR A 111 1.13 -4.95 4.32
N HIS A 112 0.86 -3.69 4.70
CA HIS A 112 0.72 -3.32 6.11
C HIS A 112 -0.46 -4.02 6.80
N GLU A 113 -1.47 -4.46 6.04
CA GLU A 113 -2.61 -5.20 6.60
C GLU A 113 -2.25 -6.65 6.89
N ILE A 114 -1.34 -7.21 6.11
CA ILE A 114 -0.95 -8.62 6.18
C ILE A 114 0.18 -8.84 7.19
N ILE A 115 1.18 -7.97 7.18
CA ILE A 115 2.32 -8.10 8.10
C ILE A 115 1.82 -7.99 9.55
N GLY A 116 2.16 -8.99 10.36
CA GLY A 116 1.75 -9.07 11.75
C GLY A 116 0.53 -9.95 12.01
N LEU A 117 -0.17 -10.42 10.96
CA LEU A 117 -1.30 -11.32 11.15
C LEU A 117 -0.85 -12.71 11.59
N ASP A 118 -1.64 -13.33 12.46
CA ASP A 118 -1.42 -14.70 12.90
C ASP A 118 -1.81 -15.70 11.81
N VAL A 119 -1.00 -16.73 11.63
CA VAL A 119 -1.17 -17.75 10.60
C VAL A 119 -1.54 -19.07 11.25
N TYR A 120 -2.63 -19.69 10.76
CA TYR A 120 -3.17 -20.94 11.27
C TYR A 120 -3.21 -21.99 10.17
N GLU A 121 -2.91 -23.23 10.54
CA GLU A 121 -3.14 -24.40 9.72
C GLU A 121 -3.98 -25.39 10.54
N ASN A 122 -5.14 -25.81 10.02
CA ASN A 122 -6.08 -26.69 10.72
C ASN A 122 -6.41 -26.18 12.14
N ASP A 123 -6.68 -24.88 12.26
CA ASP A 123 -6.98 -24.18 13.52
C ASP A 123 -5.83 -24.16 14.55
N VAL A 124 -4.62 -24.51 14.14
CA VAL A 124 -3.42 -24.45 14.98
C VAL A 124 -2.57 -23.26 14.58
N LEU A 125 -2.26 -22.40 15.52
CA LEU A 125 -1.37 -21.25 15.29
C LEU A 125 0.03 -21.76 14.96
N ILE A 126 0.53 -21.43 13.76
CA ILE A 126 1.85 -21.85 13.30
C ILE A 126 2.87 -20.71 13.26
N GLY A 127 2.43 -19.47 13.23
CA GLY A 127 3.33 -18.32 13.20
C GLY A 127 2.63 -17.01 12.91
N GLN A 128 3.42 -16.04 12.49
CA GLN A 128 2.97 -14.68 12.21
C GLN A 128 3.69 -14.15 10.98
N VAL A 129 2.99 -13.43 10.12
CA VAL A 129 3.62 -12.85 8.92
C VAL A 129 4.62 -11.79 9.34
N LYS A 130 5.86 -11.96 8.92
CA LYS A 130 6.99 -11.10 9.26
C LYS A 130 7.30 -10.11 8.14
N GLU A 131 7.29 -10.57 6.89
CA GLU A 131 7.55 -9.75 5.72
C GLU A 131 6.94 -10.38 4.48
N ILE A 132 6.90 -9.61 3.40
CA ILE A 132 6.40 -10.06 2.10
C ILE A 132 7.49 -9.84 1.06
N LEU A 133 7.82 -10.89 0.31
CA LEU A 133 8.81 -10.86 -0.77
C LEU A 133 8.09 -10.85 -2.11
N GLN A 134 8.71 -10.23 -3.11
CA GLN A 134 8.18 -10.15 -4.47
C GLN A 134 9.18 -10.70 -5.47
N PRO A 135 9.45 -12.04 -5.45
CA PRO A 135 10.48 -12.63 -6.32
C PRO A 135 10.07 -12.77 -7.78
N GLY A 136 8.78 -12.72 -8.09
CA GLY A 136 8.29 -12.92 -9.45
C GLY A 136 6.78 -12.79 -9.55
N ALA A 137 6.12 -13.78 -10.16
CA ALA A 137 4.68 -13.72 -10.46
C ALA A 137 3.78 -13.66 -9.22
N ASN A 138 4.17 -14.31 -8.13
CA ASN A 138 3.38 -14.35 -6.90
C ASN A 138 4.19 -13.78 -5.74
N ASP A 139 3.51 -13.11 -4.82
CA ASP A 139 4.10 -12.71 -3.56
C ASP A 139 4.41 -13.94 -2.71
N VAL A 140 5.43 -13.83 -1.88
CA VAL A 140 5.79 -14.86 -0.91
C VAL A 140 5.73 -14.26 0.48
N TRP A 141 4.89 -14.83 1.33
CA TRP A 141 4.71 -14.38 2.71
C TRP A 141 5.67 -15.13 3.62
N VAL A 142 6.54 -14.41 4.30
CA VAL A 142 7.50 -14.99 5.26
C VAL A 142 6.83 -15.06 6.62
N VAL A 143 6.63 -16.29 7.11
CA VAL A 143 5.97 -16.54 8.39
C VAL A 143 7.03 -16.89 9.44
N LYS A 144 7.13 -16.06 10.46
CA LYS A 144 8.03 -16.30 11.60
C LYS A 144 7.42 -17.34 12.51
N ARG A 145 8.20 -18.37 12.85
CA ARG A 145 7.78 -19.46 13.73
C ARG A 145 8.68 -19.53 14.95
N LYS A 146 8.09 -19.87 16.10
CA LYS A 146 8.86 -20.02 17.34
C LYS A 146 9.61 -21.34 17.33
N GLY A 147 10.94 -21.27 17.50
CA GLY A 147 11.78 -22.46 17.58
C GLY A 147 12.00 -23.20 16.26
N LYS A 148 11.58 -22.62 15.14
CA LYS A 148 11.73 -23.18 13.78
C LYS A 148 12.20 -22.12 12.82
N HIS A 149 12.64 -22.55 11.64
CA HIS A 149 12.97 -21.64 10.55
C HIS A 149 11.71 -20.92 10.08
N ASP A 150 11.90 -19.76 9.44
CA ASP A 150 10.81 -19.03 8.81
C ASP A 150 10.20 -19.89 7.70
N LEU A 151 8.88 -19.86 7.57
CA LEU A 151 8.15 -20.57 6.55
C LEU A 151 7.84 -19.61 5.40
N LEU A 152 8.12 -20.02 4.18
CA LEU A 152 7.85 -19.24 2.97
C LEU A 152 6.57 -19.77 2.31
N LEU A 153 5.53 -18.93 2.27
CA LEU A 153 4.24 -19.31 1.69
C LEU A 153 3.93 -18.46 0.46
N PRO A 154 3.82 -19.08 -0.72
CA PRO A 154 3.38 -18.33 -1.90
C PRO A 154 1.92 -17.91 -1.74
N TYR A 155 1.60 -16.68 -2.12
CA TYR A 155 0.22 -16.19 -2.08
C TYR A 155 -0.54 -16.71 -3.31
N ILE A 156 -0.99 -17.95 -3.22
CA ILE A 156 -1.76 -18.63 -4.26
C ILE A 156 -2.96 -19.33 -3.61
N PRO A 157 -4.09 -19.52 -4.35
CA PRO A 157 -5.32 -20.07 -3.77
C PRO A 157 -5.17 -21.39 -3.01
N PRO A 158 -4.40 -22.39 -3.47
CA PRO A 158 -4.31 -23.65 -2.74
C PRO A 158 -3.51 -23.54 -1.44
N VAL A 159 -2.75 -22.49 -1.22
CA VAL A 159 -1.92 -22.28 -0.01
C VAL A 159 -2.62 -21.34 0.97
N VAL A 160 -3.01 -20.14 0.51
CA VAL A 160 -3.71 -19.18 1.36
C VAL A 160 -5.22 -19.36 1.16
N LEU A 161 -5.86 -19.96 2.15
CA LEU A 161 -7.27 -20.37 2.06
C LEU A 161 -8.22 -19.23 2.42
N ASN A 162 -7.85 -18.44 3.43
CA ASN A 162 -8.66 -17.34 3.90
C ASN A 162 -7.81 -16.29 4.60
N VAL A 163 -8.17 -15.02 4.43
CA VAL A 163 -7.53 -13.90 5.11
C VAL A 163 -8.61 -13.08 5.80
N ASP A 164 -8.54 -12.99 7.12
CA ASP A 164 -9.42 -12.17 7.93
C ASP A 164 -8.60 -11.12 8.65
N VAL A 165 -8.45 -9.96 8.02
CA VAL A 165 -7.65 -8.85 8.56
C VAL A 165 -8.24 -8.35 9.89
N ALA A 166 -9.55 -8.18 9.95
CA ALA A 166 -10.22 -7.70 11.16
C ALA A 166 -10.08 -8.67 12.32
N GLY A 167 -10.09 -9.98 12.03
CA GLY A 167 -9.91 -11.03 13.04
C GLY A 167 -8.47 -11.42 13.32
N ASN A 168 -7.50 -10.74 12.69
CA ASN A 168 -6.07 -11.01 12.85
C ASN A 168 -5.70 -12.47 12.54
N ARG A 169 -6.27 -13.02 11.47
CA ARG A 169 -6.13 -14.44 11.17
C ARG A 169 -5.94 -14.71 9.67
N ILE A 170 -5.01 -15.60 9.36
CA ILE A 170 -4.83 -16.16 8.02
C ILE A 170 -4.90 -17.68 8.15
N ASP A 171 -5.75 -18.32 7.36
CA ASP A 171 -5.83 -19.78 7.29
C ASP A 171 -5.09 -20.26 6.06
N VAL A 172 -4.18 -21.23 6.24
CA VAL A 172 -3.33 -21.76 5.18
C VAL A 172 -3.36 -23.28 5.13
N ASP A 173 -2.97 -23.81 3.97
CA ASP A 173 -2.60 -25.20 3.78
C ASP A 173 -1.13 -25.22 3.36
N VAL A 174 -0.28 -25.73 4.26
CA VAL A 174 1.15 -25.88 3.97
C VAL A 174 1.30 -27.12 3.12
N LEU A 175 1.40 -26.90 1.80
CA LEU A 175 1.54 -27.98 0.84
C LEU A 175 2.84 -28.76 1.07
N GLU A 176 2.84 -30.03 0.73
CA GLU A 176 4.03 -30.88 0.80
C GLU A 176 5.20 -30.20 0.07
N GLY A 177 6.34 -30.14 0.71
CA GLY A 177 7.54 -29.51 0.15
C GLY A 177 7.73 -28.03 0.46
N LEU A 178 6.74 -27.35 1.03
CA LEU A 178 6.88 -25.96 1.45
C LEU A 178 7.61 -25.81 2.77
N ASP A 179 7.47 -26.82 3.64
CA ASP A 179 8.15 -26.86 4.93
C ASP A 179 9.20 -27.97 4.91
N ASP A 180 10.45 -27.58 4.70
CA ASP A 180 11.58 -28.50 4.59
C ASP A 180 12.23 -28.84 5.93
N GLU A 181 11.64 -28.45 7.03
CA GLU A 181 12.13 -28.78 8.35
C GLU A 181 11.77 -30.18 8.76
N ASP A 182 12.76 -30.98 9.00
CA ASP A 182 12.63 -32.32 9.55
C ASP A 182 12.69 -32.29 11.07
#